data_7fd2f76f073f0745ea982a25eb510bbc
#
_entry.id   7fd2f76f073f0745ea982a25eb510bbc
#
_cell.length_a   1.000
_cell.length_b   1.000
_cell.length_c   1.000
_cell.angle_alpha   90.00
_cell.angle_beta   90.00
_cell.angle_gamma   90.00
#
_symmetry.space_group_name_H-M   'P 1'
#
loop_
_entity.id
_entity.type
_entity.pdbx_description
1 polymer ?
#
loop_
_entity_poly.entity_id
_entity_poly.type
_entity_poly.pdbx_seq_one_letter_code
_entity_poly.pdbx_strand_id
1 'polypeptide(L)'
;MPIHFYTPKFYVLNNFSAHAIEFRGKLYPTCEHAYQALKCTDPDGQEAIRSARSPLQAKALANETYRAAKDPDWGPKKVAVVEEILRAKLAQHPEAREALRESGHEDIVEDSPTDYFWGEGADGSGQNVLGKLWMKLRDDSKPSS
;
A
#
# COMPACT_ATOMS: atom_id res chain seq x y z
N MET A 1 -4.56 -22.18 0.20
CA MET A 1 -5.62 -21.18 0.03
C MET A 1 -5.02 -19.79 -0.01
N PRO A 2 -5.36 -18.97 -0.99
CA PRO A 2 -4.85 -17.60 -1.03
C PRO A 2 -5.31 -16.79 0.18
N ILE A 3 -4.47 -15.83 0.59
CA ILE A 3 -4.75 -14.89 1.66
C ILE A 3 -5.28 -13.61 1.03
N HIS A 4 -6.49 -13.23 1.41
CA HIS A 4 -7.15 -12.02 0.90
C HIS A 4 -7.12 -10.91 1.94
N PHE A 5 -6.81 -9.68 1.50
CA PHE A 5 -6.65 -8.52 2.40
C PHE A 5 -7.92 -8.17 3.17
N TYR A 6 -9.10 -8.48 2.63
CA TYR A 6 -10.35 -8.09 3.28
C TYR A 6 -10.80 -9.05 4.38
N THR A 7 -10.04 -10.11 4.67
CA THR A 7 -10.32 -10.92 5.85
C THR A 7 -9.77 -10.21 7.10
N PRO A 8 -10.47 -10.25 8.25
CA PRO A 8 -10.06 -9.48 9.43
C PRO A 8 -8.61 -9.70 9.85
N LYS A 9 -8.17 -10.94 9.84
CA LYS A 9 -6.79 -11.30 10.27
C LYS A 9 -5.71 -10.67 9.41
N PHE A 10 -5.94 -10.52 8.11
CA PHE A 10 -4.94 -10.03 7.17
C PHE A 10 -5.21 -8.62 6.68
N TYR A 11 -6.21 -7.94 7.25
CA TYR A 11 -6.53 -6.56 6.84
C TYR A 11 -5.36 -5.61 7.07
N VAL A 12 -4.49 -5.91 8.03
CA VAL A 12 -3.29 -5.10 8.26
C VAL A 12 -2.41 -4.99 7.01
N LEU A 13 -2.48 -5.94 6.09
CA LEU A 13 -1.73 -5.90 4.83
C LEU A 13 -2.37 -4.98 3.79
N ASN A 14 -3.60 -4.52 4.02
CA ASN A 14 -4.28 -3.58 3.15
C ASN A 14 -3.72 -2.17 3.39
N ASN A 15 -3.46 -1.42 2.32
CA ASN A 15 -2.95 -0.05 2.44
C ASN A 15 -3.93 0.89 3.14
N PHE A 16 -5.21 0.53 3.19
CA PHE A 16 -6.24 1.31 3.87
C PHE A 16 -6.31 1.05 5.37
N SER A 17 -5.55 0.07 5.88
CA SER A 17 -5.60 -0.25 7.30
C SER A 17 -5.11 0.93 8.14
N ALA A 18 -5.67 1.08 9.36
CA ALA A 18 -5.39 2.20 10.26
C ALA A 18 -4.05 1.99 10.98
N HIS A 19 -2.97 1.89 10.22
CA HIS A 19 -1.62 1.69 10.71
C HIS A 19 -0.74 2.85 10.20
N ALA A 20 -0.58 3.88 11.05
CA ALA A 20 0.22 5.05 10.69
C ALA A 20 1.68 4.69 10.50
N ILE A 21 2.33 5.36 9.57
CA ILE A 21 3.76 5.15 9.32
C ILE A 21 4.50 6.49 9.30
N GLU A 22 5.72 6.49 9.83
CA GLU A 22 6.68 7.56 9.56
C GLU A 22 7.43 7.19 8.29
N PHE A 23 7.41 8.08 7.33
CA PHE A 23 7.96 7.81 6.01
C PHE A 23 8.57 9.08 5.43
N ARG A 24 9.85 9.02 5.12
CA ARG A 24 10.59 10.18 4.59
C ARG A 24 10.41 11.44 5.45
N GLY A 25 10.43 11.25 6.76
CA GLY A 25 10.39 12.35 7.73
C GLY A 25 9.01 12.90 8.05
N LYS A 26 7.95 12.27 7.56
CA LYS A 26 6.56 12.70 7.83
C LYS A 26 5.72 11.55 8.33
N LEU A 27 4.72 11.86 9.17
CA LEU A 27 3.76 10.87 9.65
C LEU A 27 2.55 10.84 8.73
N TYR A 28 2.22 9.63 8.24
CA TYR A 28 1.05 9.40 7.40
C TYR A 28 0.08 8.47 8.13
N PRO A 29 -1.22 8.81 8.16
CA PRO A 29 -2.20 7.98 8.89
C PRO A 29 -2.36 6.55 8.38
N THR A 30 -2.13 6.33 7.08
CA THR A 30 -2.16 5.00 6.45
C THR A 30 -1.13 4.94 5.33
N CYS A 31 -0.84 3.74 4.87
CA CYS A 31 0.01 3.56 3.68
C CYS A 31 -0.60 4.23 2.45
N GLU A 32 -1.93 4.23 2.33
CA GLU A 32 -2.60 4.89 1.21
C GLU A 32 -2.39 6.40 1.22
N HIS A 33 -2.41 7.05 2.39
CA HIS A 33 -2.08 8.47 2.49
C HIS A 33 -0.68 8.75 1.95
N ALA A 34 0.29 7.93 2.34
CA ALA A 34 1.68 8.09 1.88
C ALA A 34 1.77 7.91 0.36
N TYR A 35 1.15 6.86 -0.16
CA TYR A 35 1.15 6.57 -1.60
C TYR A 35 0.57 7.73 -2.39
N GLN A 36 -0.59 8.22 -2.00
CA GLN A 36 -1.26 9.29 -2.73
C GLN A 36 -0.53 10.63 -2.61
N ALA A 37 0.04 10.93 -1.43
CA ALA A 37 0.80 12.17 -1.25
C ALA A 37 2.06 12.19 -2.11
N LEU A 38 2.78 11.07 -2.21
CA LEU A 38 4.00 11.00 -3.02
C LEU A 38 3.73 11.07 -4.52
N LYS A 39 2.52 10.74 -4.93
CA LYS A 39 2.09 10.86 -6.32
C LYS A 39 1.91 12.32 -6.74
N CYS A 40 1.69 13.23 -5.78
CA CYS A 40 1.42 14.64 -6.02
C CYS A 40 2.72 15.43 -5.93
N THR A 41 2.95 16.34 -6.89
CA THR A 41 4.16 17.19 -6.91
C THR A 41 3.95 18.55 -6.26
N ASP A 42 2.70 18.93 -5.96
CA ASP A 42 2.39 20.21 -5.32
C ASP A 42 2.52 20.05 -3.80
N PRO A 43 3.40 20.83 -3.11
CA PRO A 43 3.53 20.72 -1.66
C PRO A 43 2.25 20.95 -0.88
N ASP A 44 1.39 21.88 -1.31
CA ASP A 44 0.10 22.10 -0.66
C ASP A 44 -0.83 20.91 -0.85
N GLY A 45 -0.81 20.31 -2.03
CA GLY A 45 -1.57 19.10 -2.32
C GLY A 45 -1.08 17.91 -1.50
N GLN A 46 0.23 17.74 -1.38
CA GLN A 46 0.82 16.69 -0.56
C GLN A 46 0.35 16.80 0.89
N GLU A 47 0.35 18.00 1.46
CA GLU A 47 -0.08 18.21 2.84
C GLU A 47 -1.58 17.98 3.00
N ALA A 48 -2.40 18.43 2.05
CA ALA A 48 -3.83 18.19 2.07
C ALA A 48 -4.14 16.68 2.05
N ILE A 49 -3.43 15.94 1.21
CA ILE A 49 -3.59 14.48 1.10
C ILE A 49 -3.14 13.81 2.40
N ARG A 50 -1.99 14.19 2.93
CA ARG A 50 -1.48 13.64 4.18
C ARG A 50 -2.44 13.87 5.35
N SER A 51 -3.11 15.01 5.37
CA SER A 51 -4.05 15.42 6.42
C SER A 51 -5.49 14.97 6.17
N ALA A 52 -5.74 14.22 5.10
CA ALA A 52 -7.09 13.76 4.77
C ALA A 52 -7.67 12.90 5.89
N ARG A 53 -8.99 12.94 6.05
CA ARG A 53 -9.70 12.24 7.13
C ARG A 53 -9.69 10.72 6.99
N SER A 54 -9.52 10.23 5.78
CA SER A 54 -9.58 8.81 5.49
C SER A 54 -8.69 8.48 4.30
N PRO A 55 -8.27 7.21 4.13
CA PRO A 55 -7.53 6.81 2.94
C PRO A 55 -8.34 7.01 1.65
N LEU A 56 -9.66 6.85 1.71
CA LEU A 56 -10.52 7.10 0.55
C LEU A 56 -10.51 8.58 0.16
N GLN A 57 -10.55 9.49 1.14
CA GLN A 57 -10.45 10.92 0.88
C GLN A 57 -9.08 11.29 0.32
N ALA A 58 -8.02 10.70 0.85
CA ALA A 58 -6.66 10.91 0.33
C ALA A 58 -6.59 10.55 -1.15
N LYS A 59 -7.16 9.41 -1.51
CA LYS A 59 -7.23 8.94 -2.90
C LYS A 59 -8.02 9.90 -3.77
N ALA A 60 -9.18 10.38 -3.29
CA ALA A 60 -10.02 11.32 -4.03
C ALA A 60 -9.30 12.65 -4.26
N LEU A 61 -8.64 13.19 -3.24
CA LEU A 61 -7.88 14.43 -3.38
C LEU A 61 -6.79 14.31 -4.45
N ALA A 62 -6.03 13.21 -4.43
CA ALA A 62 -4.95 13.02 -5.39
C ALA A 62 -5.47 12.84 -6.81
N ASN A 63 -6.57 12.12 -6.99
CA ASN A 63 -7.06 11.76 -8.32
C ASN A 63 -8.06 12.75 -8.90
N GLU A 64 -8.62 13.64 -8.09
CA GLU A 64 -9.60 14.64 -8.52
C GLU A 64 -9.07 16.05 -8.29
N THR A 65 -8.99 16.51 -7.03
CA THR A 65 -8.61 17.89 -6.71
C THR A 65 -7.21 18.25 -7.20
N TYR A 66 -6.25 17.37 -6.99
CA TYR A 66 -4.84 17.60 -7.35
C TYR A 66 -4.40 16.77 -8.55
N ARG A 67 -5.34 16.35 -9.38
CA ARG A 67 -5.07 15.52 -10.55
C ARG A 67 -4.00 16.11 -11.46
N ALA A 68 -4.03 17.43 -11.67
CA ALA A 68 -3.09 18.12 -12.54
C ALA A 68 -1.66 18.14 -11.97
N ALA A 69 -1.50 17.92 -10.68
CA ALA A 69 -0.20 17.90 -10.00
C ALA A 69 0.41 16.51 -9.89
N LYS A 70 -0.15 15.52 -10.58
CA LYS A 70 0.40 14.18 -10.60
C LYS A 70 1.81 14.20 -11.21
N ASP A 71 2.75 13.51 -10.53
CA ASP A 71 4.12 13.34 -11.03
C ASP A 71 4.07 12.65 -12.41
N PRO A 72 4.60 13.29 -13.47
CA PRO A 72 4.60 12.68 -14.80
C PRO A 72 5.40 11.37 -14.87
N ASP A 73 6.34 11.17 -13.94
CA ASP A 73 7.15 9.96 -13.88
C ASP A 73 6.60 8.93 -12.87
N TRP A 74 5.36 9.11 -12.41
CA TRP A 74 4.78 8.23 -11.38
C TRP A 74 4.70 6.77 -11.82
N GLY A 75 4.32 6.53 -13.06
CA GLY A 75 4.22 5.18 -13.59
C GLY A 75 5.47 4.33 -13.34
N PRO A 76 6.66 4.79 -13.79
CA PRO A 76 7.91 4.08 -13.53
C PRO A 76 8.33 4.00 -12.06
N LYS A 77 7.91 4.96 -11.22
CA LYS A 77 8.34 5.04 -9.82
C LYS A 77 7.44 4.28 -8.84
N LYS A 78 6.17 4.11 -9.18
CA LYS A 78 5.15 3.74 -8.18
C LYS A 78 5.42 2.42 -7.48
N VAL A 79 5.94 1.42 -8.17
CA VAL A 79 6.19 0.11 -7.56
C VAL A 79 7.29 0.19 -6.52
N ALA A 80 8.40 0.86 -6.84
CA ALA A 80 9.50 1.03 -5.89
C ALA A 80 9.07 1.86 -4.68
N VAL A 81 8.24 2.88 -4.88
CA VAL A 81 7.71 3.70 -3.79
C VAL A 81 6.82 2.86 -2.88
N VAL A 82 5.93 2.05 -3.44
CA VAL A 82 5.06 1.20 -2.64
C VAL A 82 5.88 0.17 -1.86
N GLU A 83 6.90 -0.44 -2.47
CA GLU A 83 7.76 -1.37 -1.74
C GLU A 83 8.41 -0.69 -0.53
N GLU A 84 8.89 0.54 -0.69
CA GLU A 84 9.49 1.31 0.40
C GLU A 84 8.47 1.60 1.51
N ILE A 85 7.23 1.94 1.13
CA ILE A 85 6.13 2.17 2.07
C ILE A 85 5.81 0.90 2.86
N LEU A 86 5.72 -0.25 2.19
CA LEU A 86 5.44 -1.52 2.85
C LEU A 86 6.57 -1.92 3.81
N ARG A 87 7.82 -1.67 3.44
CA ARG A 87 8.95 -1.91 4.33
C ARG A 87 8.86 -1.06 5.60
N ALA A 88 8.44 0.21 5.46
CA ALA A 88 8.24 1.08 6.62
C ALA A 88 7.14 0.52 7.53
N LYS A 89 6.04 0.05 6.95
CA LYS A 89 4.95 -0.56 7.72
C LYS A 89 5.42 -1.79 8.48
N LEU A 90 6.17 -2.69 7.83
CA LEU A 90 6.72 -3.86 8.48
C LEU A 90 7.65 -3.50 9.64
N ALA A 91 8.51 -2.50 9.43
CA ALA A 91 9.47 -2.08 10.46
C ALA A 91 8.77 -1.49 11.68
N GLN A 92 7.65 -0.79 11.48
CA GLN A 92 6.99 -0.02 12.53
C GLN A 92 5.82 -0.73 13.20
N HIS A 93 5.26 -1.77 12.58
CA HIS A 93 4.07 -2.45 13.10
C HIS A 93 4.30 -3.96 13.27
N PRO A 94 4.43 -4.42 14.52
CA PRO A 94 4.55 -5.86 14.79
C PRO A 94 3.38 -6.66 14.25
N GLU A 95 2.18 -6.08 14.22
CA GLU A 95 0.98 -6.72 13.68
C GLU A 95 1.15 -7.08 12.21
N ALA A 96 1.79 -6.19 11.43
CA ALA A 96 2.05 -6.47 10.02
C ALA A 96 3.04 -7.63 9.86
N ARG A 97 4.09 -7.63 10.68
CA ARG A 97 5.07 -8.74 10.67
C ARG A 97 4.43 -10.07 11.04
N GLU A 98 3.54 -10.04 12.04
CA GLU A 98 2.83 -11.24 12.49
C GLU A 98 1.92 -11.78 11.40
N ALA A 99 1.13 -10.92 10.75
CA ALA A 99 0.26 -11.32 9.67
C ALA A 99 1.05 -11.94 8.51
N LEU A 100 2.16 -11.32 8.16
CA LEU A 100 3.00 -11.81 7.07
C LEU A 100 3.59 -13.18 7.41
N ARG A 101 4.03 -13.39 8.65
CA ARG A 101 4.54 -14.68 9.10
C ARG A 101 3.44 -15.73 9.08
N GLU A 102 2.23 -15.40 9.54
CA GLU A 102 1.11 -16.33 9.57
C GLU A 102 0.60 -16.71 8.20
N SER A 103 0.87 -15.88 7.17
CA SER A 103 0.52 -16.22 5.80
C SER A 103 1.31 -17.44 5.28
N GLY A 104 2.43 -17.77 5.91
CA GLY A 104 3.20 -18.97 5.62
C GLY A 104 3.74 -18.99 4.20
N HIS A 105 3.26 -19.94 3.40
CA HIS A 105 3.62 -20.08 2.00
C HIS A 105 2.44 -19.79 1.07
N GLU A 106 1.32 -19.32 1.61
CA GLU A 106 0.14 -19.04 0.81
C GLU A 106 0.34 -17.82 -0.08
N ASP A 107 -0.36 -17.78 -1.20
CA ASP A 107 -0.39 -16.58 -2.04
C ASP A 107 -1.11 -15.45 -1.30
N ILE A 108 -0.58 -14.25 -1.41
CA ILE A 108 -1.18 -13.06 -0.83
C ILE A 108 -1.82 -12.25 -1.96
N VAL A 109 -3.11 -11.94 -1.84
CA VAL A 109 -3.89 -11.35 -2.93
C VAL A 109 -4.58 -10.07 -2.46
N GLU A 110 -4.34 -8.97 -3.19
CA GLU A 110 -5.16 -7.77 -3.09
C GLU A 110 -6.44 -8.02 -3.88
N ASP A 111 -7.54 -8.29 -3.19
CA ASP A 111 -8.79 -8.73 -3.80
C ASP A 111 -9.73 -7.58 -4.18
N SER A 112 -9.17 -6.42 -4.52
CA SER A 112 -9.94 -5.31 -5.07
C SER A 112 -10.59 -5.70 -6.40
N PRO A 113 -11.92 -5.57 -6.54
CA PRO A 113 -12.58 -5.91 -7.80
C PRO A 113 -12.36 -4.86 -8.90
N THR A 114 -11.84 -3.69 -8.57
CA THR A 114 -11.68 -2.59 -9.52
C THR A 114 -10.23 -2.31 -9.91
N ASP A 115 -9.26 -2.89 -9.19
CA ASP A 115 -7.85 -2.62 -9.43
C ASP A 115 -7.18 -3.83 -10.07
N TYR A 116 -6.81 -3.69 -11.34
CA TYR A 116 -6.19 -4.76 -12.11
C TYR A 116 -4.67 -4.68 -12.13
N PHE A 117 -4.10 -3.64 -11.54
CA PHE A 117 -2.64 -3.52 -11.39
C PHE A 117 -2.20 -3.99 -10.01
N TRP A 118 -2.66 -3.30 -8.96
CA TRP A 118 -2.29 -3.64 -7.59
C TRP A 118 -3.01 -4.87 -7.08
N GLY A 119 -4.22 -5.11 -7.57
CA GLY A 119 -5.07 -6.21 -7.16
C GLY A 119 -5.33 -7.21 -8.29
N GLU A 120 -6.25 -8.15 -8.00
CA GLU A 120 -6.59 -9.21 -8.96
C GLU A 120 -7.76 -8.83 -9.89
N GLY A 121 -8.45 -7.72 -9.61
CA GLY A 121 -9.62 -7.33 -10.39
C GLY A 121 -10.83 -8.21 -10.12
N ALA A 122 -11.95 -7.90 -10.78
CA ALA A 122 -13.21 -8.61 -10.54
C ALA A 122 -13.17 -10.08 -10.97
N ASP A 123 -12.38 -10.40 -12.01
CA ASP A 123 -12.33 -11.74 -12.59
C ASP A 123 -11.05 -12.51 -12.26
N GLY A 124 -10.20 -11.96 -11.40
CA GLY A 124 -8.94 -12.60 -11.04
C GLY A 124 -7.80 -12.43 -12.04
N SER A 125 -8.02 -11.69 -13.12
CA SER A 125 -7.00 -11.52 -14.17
C SER A 125 -6.00 -10.41 -13.91
N GLY A 126 -6.18 -9.63 -12.85
CA GLY A 126 -5.30 -8.52 -12.50
C GLY A 126 -3.91 -9.00 -12.09
N GLN A 127 -2.94 -8.07 -12.10
CA GLN A 127 -1.53 -8.39 -11.89
C GLN A 127 -1.17 -8.64 -10.43
N ASN A 128 -2.01 -8.22 -9.47
CA ASN A 128 -1.79 -8.42 -8.03
C ASN A 128 -0.39 -7.95 -7.59
N VAL A 129 0.04 -6.79 -8.05
CA VAL A 129 1.39 -6.30 -7.75
C VAL A 129 1.59 -6.09 -6.24
N LEU A 130 0.56 -5.59 -5.55
CA LEU A 130 0.64 -5.38 -4.11
C LEU A 130 0.82 -6.70 -3.35
N GLY A 131 0.07 -7.73 -3.71
CA GLY A 131 0.24 -9.06 -3.11
C GLY A 131 1.62 -9.64 -3.40
N LYS A 132 2.11 -9.45 -4.62
CA LYS A 132 3.46 -9.92 -5.01
C LYS A 132 4.56 -9.21 -4.22
N LEU A 133 4.40 -7.92 -3.93
CA LEU A 133 5.34 -7.19 -3.10
C LEU A 133 5.36 -7.75 -1.68
N TRP A 134 4.18 -8.01 -1.09
CA TRP A 134 4.12 -8.63 0.22
C TRP A 134 4.79 -10.01 0.25
N MET A 135 4.58 -10.83 -0.78
CA MET A 135 5.23 -12.14 -0.88
C MET A 135 6.75 -12.00 -0.98
N LYS A 136 7.23 -11.00 -1.75
CA LYS A 136 8.66 -10.70 -1.84
C LYS A 136 9.23 -10.30 -0.48
N LEU A 137 8.55 -9.40 0.24
CA LEU A 137 9.00 -8.96 1.55
C LEU A 137 8.99 -10.12 2.56
N ARG A 138 8.01 -11.00 2.46
CA ARG A 138 7.96 -12.22 3.28
C ARG A 138 9.19 -13.09 3.06
N ASP A 139 9.55 -13.28 1.80
CA ASP A 139 10.71 -14.10 1.45
C ASP A 139 12.01 -13.43 1.92
N ASP A 140 12.13 -12.12 1.77
CA ASP A 140 13.29 -11.34 2.21
C ASP A 140 13.47 -11.37 3.73
N SER A 141 12.39 -11.57 4.49
CA SER A 141 12.42 -11.55 5.95
C SER A 141 12.70 -12.93 6.56
N LYS A 142 12.75 -13.99 5.75
CA LYS A 142 13.02 -15.32 6.26
C LYS A 142 14.48 -15.44 6.66
N PRO A 143 14.78 -16.11 7.80
CA PRO A 143 16.16 -16.33 8.18
C PRO A 143 16.88 -17.17 7.13
N SER A 144 18.17 -16.88 6.93
CA SER A 144 19.02 -17.71 6.08
C SER A 144 19.17 -19.09 6.71
N SER A 145 18.93 -20.10 5.93
CA SER A 145 19.08 -21.48 6.41
C SER A 145 20.45 -22.03 6.04
#